data_a2b9d9bacabdd094a6e3f0c12c56e922
#
_entry.id   a2b9d9bacabdd094a6e3f0c12c56e922
#
_cell.length_a   1.000
_cell.length_b   1.000
_cell.length_c   1.000
_cell.angle_alpha   90.00
_cell.angle_beta   90.00
_cell.angle_gamma   90.00
#
_symmetry.space_group_name_H-M   'P 1'
#
loop_
_entity.id
_entity.type
_entity.pdbx_description
1 polymer ?
#
loop_
_entity_poly.entity_id
_entity_poly.type
_entity_poly.pdbx_seq_one_letter_code
_entity_poly.pdbx_strand_id
1 'polypeptide(L)'
;MIRLALAAAVAALVIPALASAKEPSQASISGPGFSKTILPTSGNEWGETPMALLTDLSGFFPSAVGQSPDPMLHRKPTALGPKYTIVWTVPGPPGPVTHRVRQDLYPYARGGAVTYTKPGQPIFEGTTQGGWYRSPELKNTLIAMGLPKVAPSSSGGVDAALIAGLAAGAAVLAAGALFWWRHRGQRSPSTNSTELPAGSRT
;
A
#
# COMPACT_ATOMS: atom_id res chain seq x y z
N MET A 1 62.91 -30.46 25.41
CA MET A 1 62.35 -29.18 24.85
C MET A 1 61.07 -29.51 24.11
N ILE A 2 59.94 -29.28 24.77
CA ILE A 2 58.59 -29.59 24.25
C ILE A 2 58.06 -28.31 23.63
N ARG A 3 57.85 -28.29 22.31
CA ARG A 3 57.17 -27.18 21.61
C ARG A 3 55.67 -27.44 21.61
N LEU A 4 54.96 -26.72 22.48
CA LEU A 4 53.49 -26.64 22.40
C LEU A 4 53.09 -25.84 21.18
N ALA A 5 52.44 -26.49 20.21
CA ALA A 5 51.75 -25.84 19.12
C ALA A 5 50.35 -25.47 19.60
N LEU A 6 50.09 -24.18 19.80
CA LEU A 6 48.77 -23.64 20.17
C LEU A 6 47.95 -23.52 18.87
N ALA A 7 47.06 -24.47 18.63
CA ALA A 7 46.08 -24.40 17.55
C ALA A 7 44.93 -23.47 17.99
N ALA A 8 44.93 -22.23 17.50
CA ALA A 8 43.81 -21.31 17.66
C ALA A 8 42.67 -21.72 16.72
N ALA A 9 41.66 -22.39 17.24
CA ALA A 9 40.42 -22.66 16.53
C ALA A 9 39.64 -21.34 16.46
N VAL A 10 39.66 -20.69 15.29
CA VAL A 10 38.76 -19.58 14.97
C VAL A 10 37.39 -20.19 14.71
N ALA A 11 36.52 -20.22 15.73
CA ALA A 11 35.13 -20.50 15.57
C ALA A 11 34.51 -19.30 14.83
N ALA A 12 34.33 -19.42 13.51
CA ALA A 12 33.53 -18.51 12.74
C ALA A 12 32.07 -18.59 13.26
N LEU A 13 31.69 -17.62 14.09
CA LEU A 13 30.29 -17.40 14.39
C LEU A 13 29.60 -17.03 13.08
N VAL A 14 28.97 -17.99 12.45
CA VAL A 14 27.96 -17.77 11.43
C VAL A 14 26.77 -17.14 12.14
N ILE A 15 26.76 -15.83 12.27
CA ILE A 15 25.57 -15.09 12.67
C ILE A 15 24.58 -15.32 11.52
N PRO A 16 23.46 -16.06 11.74
CA PRO A 16 22.43 -16.11 10.73
C PRO A 16 22.01 -14.65 10.50
N ALA A 17 22.24 -14.15 9.29
CA ALA A 17 21.66 -12.88 8.88
C ALA A 17 20.17 -13.03 9.18
N LEU A 18 19.69 -12.34 10.21
CA LEU A 18 18.27 -12.21 10.49
C LEU A 18 17.68 -11.71 9.19
N ALA A 19 17.03 -12.61 8.47
CA ALA A 19 16.24 -12.24 7.30
C ALA A 19 15.24 -11.21 7.85
N SER A 20 15.55 -9.96 7.65
CA SER A 20 14.70 -8.84 8.03
C SER A 20 13.41 -9.12 7.29
N ALA A 21 12.38 -9.58 8.00
CA ALA A 21 11.07 -9.79 7.42
C ALA A 21 10.67 -8.46 6.81
N LYS A 22 10.66 -8.40 5.47
CA LYS A 22 10.43 -7.16 4.76
C LYS A 22 9.01 -6.74 5.03
N GLU A 23 8.85 -5.74 5.86
CA GLU A 23 7.55 -5.16 6.16
C GLU A 23 6.93 -4.57 4.88
N PRO A 24 5.60 -4.54 4.78
CA PRO A 24 4.94 -3.85 3.69
C PRO A 24 5.39 -2.39 3.61
N SER A 25 5.72 -1.93 2.43
CA SER A 25 6.09 -0.52 2.18
C SER A 25 4.88 0.37 1.96
N GLN A 26 3.69 -0.21 1.77
CA GLN A 26 2.44 0.51 1.62
C GLN A 26 1.25 -0.43 1.86
N ALA A 27 0.19 0.10 2.46
CA ALA A 27 -1.13 -0.53 2.50
C ALA A 27 -2.17 0.44 1.93
N SER A 28 -2.99 -0.03 0.99
CA SER A 28 -4.11 0.73 0.46
C SER A 28 -5.40 0.02 0.80
N ILE A 29 -6.27 0.67 1.57
CA ILE A 29 -7.59 0.15 1.94
C ILE A 29 -8.62 0.84 1.08
N SER A 30 -9.57 0.09 0.52
CA SER A 30 -10.68 0.63 -0.25
C SER A 30 -11.96 -0.17 -0.04
N GLY A 31 -13.08 0.52 -0.05
CA GLY A 31 -14.41 -0.08 0.10
C GLY A 31 -15.51 0.97 0.25
N PRO A 32 -16.74 0.55 0.55
CA PRO A 32 -17.88 1.45 0.62
C PRO A 32 -17.67 2.62 1.59
N GLY A 33 -17.64 3.85 1.07
CA GLY A 33 -17.49 5.07 1.86
C GLY A 33 -16.13 5.26 2.55
N PHE A 34 -15.10 4.48 2.19
CA PHE A 34 -13.78 4.58 2.80
C PHE A 34 -12.66 4.23 1.82
N SER A 35 -11.67 5.11 1.75
CA SER A 35 -10.41 4.86 1.03
C SER A 35 -9.26 5.50 1.79
N LYS A 36 -8.20 4.74 2.05
CA LYS A 36 -7.03 5.19 2.81
C LYS A 36 -5.77 4.51 2.29
N THR A 37 -4.73 5.31 2.08
CA THR A 37 -3.37 4.79 1.87
C THR A 37 -2.54 5.06 3.11
N ILE A 38 -1.82 4.06 3.57
CA ILE A 38 -0.96 4.07 4.75
C ILE A 38 0.46 3.78 4.27
N LEU A 39 1.38 4.64 4.63
CA LEU A 39 2.81 4.49 4.38
C LEU A 39 3.51 4.22 5.71
N PRO A 40 4.67 3.55 5.70
CA PRO A 40 5.51 3.45 6.88
C PRO A 40 5.85 4.86 7.38
N THR A 41 5.67 5.09 8.66
CA THR A 41 6.13 6.32 9.30
C THR A 41 7.56 6.08 9.74
N SER A 42 8.46 6.99 9.42
CA SER A 42 9.82 6.99 9.94
C SER A 42 9.77 7.29 11.45
N GLY A 43 9.75 6.25 12.26
CA GLY A 43 9.71 6.34 13.71
C GLY A 43 10.21 5.02 14.30
N ASN A 44 10.99 5.10 15.36
CA ASN A 44 11.72 3.96 15.93
C ASN A 44 10.89 3.11 16.89
N GLU A 45 9.58 3.27 16.94
CA GLU A 45 8.74 2.59 17.92
C GLU A 45 7.94 1.48 17.25
N TRP A 46 8.42 0.26 17.43
CA TRP A 46 7.75 -0.96 17.00
C TRP A 46 6.38 -1.06 17.66
N GLY A 47 5.33 -1.23 16.83
CA GLY A 47 3.98 -1.53 17.29
C GLY A 47 3.03 -0.34 17.41
N GLU A 48 3.49 0.91 17.35
CA GLU A 48 2.62 2.08 17.51
C GLU A 48 2.26 2.79 16.19
N THR A 49 2.94 2.47 15.10
CA THR A 49 2.63 3.10 13.82
C THR A 49 1.34 2.54 13.20
N PRO A 50 0.56 3.35 12.47
CA PRO A 50 -0.64 2.88 11.78
C PRO A 50 -0.38 1.68 10.85
N MET A 51 0.79 1.60 10.24
CA MET A 51 1.20 0.49 9.38
C MET A 51 1.43 -0.78 10.19
N ALA A 52 2.20 -0.72 11.28
CA ALA A 52 2.47 -1.86 12.15
C ALA A 52 1.19 -2.40 12.76
N LEU A 53 0.33 -1.53 13.32
CA LEU A 53 -0.97 -1.93 13.87
C LEU A 53 -1.86 -2.59 12.82
N LEU A 54 -1.92 -2.04 11.61
CA LEU A 54 -2.72 -2.64 10.55
C LEU A 54 -2.16 -4.00 10.13
N THR A 55 -0.85 -4.13 10.01
CA THR A 55 -0.15 -5.37 9.63
C THR A 55 -0.44 -6.48 10.65
N ASP A 56 -0.31 -6.17 11.92
CA ASP A 56 -0.55 -7.12 13.02
C ASP A 56 -2.04 -7.48 13.13
N LEU A 57 -2.90 -6.49 13.29
CA LEU A 57 -4.32 -6.70 13.52
C LEU A 57 -5.07 -7.28 12.31
N SER A 58 -4.56 -7.13 11.09
CA SER A 58 -5.14 -7.78 9.92
C SER A 58 -4.70 -9.23 9.73
N GLY A 59 -3.76 -9.72 10.53
CA GLY A 59 -3.18 -11.05 10.36
C GLY A 59 -2.40 -11.18 9.06
N PHE A 60 -1.72 -10.11 8.63
CA PHE A 60 -0.93 -10.13 7.39
C PHE A 60 0.15 -11.21 7.43
N PHE A 61 1.02 -11.22 8.46
CA PHE A 61 2.11 -12.18 8.54
C PHE A 61 1.63 -13.62 8.72
N PRO A 62 0.69 -13.95 9.62
CA PRO A 62 0.15 -15.30 9.69
C PRO A 62 -0.39 -15.80 8.35
N SER A 63 -1.09 -14.95 7.60
CA SER A 63 -1.63 -15.32 6.30
C SER A 63 -0.59 -15.35 5.16
N ALA A 64 0.50 -14.61 5.33
CA ALA A 64 1.57 -14.54 4.35
C ALA A 64 2.50 -15.75 4.42
N VAL A 65 3.06 -16.03 5.60
CA VAL A 65 4.14 -17.01 5.78
C VAL A 65 3.79 -18.12 6.77
N GLY A 66 2.62 -18.05 7.38
CA GLY A 66 2.23 -18.94 8.48
C GLY A 66 2.83 -18.54 9.81
N GLN A 67 2.25 -19.08 10.88
CA GLN A 67 2.70 -18.86 12.25
C GLN A 67 2.40 -20.09 13.10
N SER A 68 3.24 -20.35 14.08
CA SER A 68 3.01 -21.42 15.07
C SER A 68 2.93 -20.82 16.49
N PRO A 69 1.85 -21.08 17.26
CA PRO A 69 0.63 -21.76 16.85
C PRO A 69 -0.14 -21.00 15.77
N ASP A 70 -0.90 -21.71 14.94
CA ASP A 70 -1.67 -21.13 13.85
C ASP A 70 -2.87 -20.32 14.38
N PRO A 71 -2.90 -18.98 14.19
CA PRO A 71 -4.01 -18.14 14.65
C PRO A 71 -5.15 -18.06 13.63
N MET A 72 -5.05 -18.76 12.51
CA MET A 72 -6.03 -18.68 11.42
C MET A 72 -7.32 -19.43 11.78
N LEU A 73 -8.45 -18.92 11.26
CA LEU A 73 -9.73 -19.59 11.45
C LEU A 73 -9.86 -20.76 10.45
N HIS A 74 -10.21 -21.94 10.97
CA HIS A 74 -10.40 -23.13 10.15
C HIS A 74 -11.67 -23.11 9.28
N ARG A 75 -12.56 -22.13 9.50
CA ARG A 75 -13.84 -22.02 8.78
C ARG A 75 -14.11 -20.57 8.40
N LYS A 76 -14.78 -20.40 7.26
CA LYS A 76 -15.28 -19.10 6.85
C LYS A 76 -16.31 -18.58 7.87
N PRO A 77 -16.12 -17.37 8.42
CA PRO A 77 -17.11 -16.75 9.30
C PRO A 77 -18.41 -16.45 8.57
N THR A 78 -19.51 -16.48 9.32
CA THR A 78 -20.84 -16.05 8.86
C THR A 78 -21.05 -14.57 9.19
N ALA A 79 -22.02 -13.91 8.55
CA ALA A 79 -22.39 -12.51 8.82
C ALA A 79 -21.19 -11.55 8.72
N LEU A 80 -20.57 -11.52 7.56
CA LEU A 80 -19.35 -10.74 7.29
C LEU A 80 -19.63 -9.23 7.16
N GLY A 81 -20.79 -8.84 6.61
CA GLY A 81 -21.09 -7.44 6.30
C GLY A 81 -20.41 -6.93 5.03
N PRO A 82 -20.33 -5.60 4.85
CA PRO A 82 -19.70 -4.99 3.68
C PRO A 82 -18.23 -5.37 3.55
N LYS A 83 -17.84 -5.66 2.31
CA LYS A 83 -16.46 -6.01 1.97
C LYS A 83 -15.64 -4.78 1.62
N TYR A 84 -14.46 -4.71 2.18
CA TYR A 84 -13.36 -3.82 1.83
C TYR A 84 -12.20 -4.66 1.29
N THR A 85 -11.22 -4.00 0.73
CA THR A 85 -9.99 -4.63 0.25
C THR A 85 -8.79 -3.89 0.81
N ILE A 86 -7.82 -4.63 1.33
CA ILE A 86 -6.47 -4.13 1.61
C ILE A 86 -5.57 -4.63 0.49
N VAL A 87 -4.80 -3.73 -0.13
CA VAL A 87 -3.73 -4.08 -1.07
C VAL A 87 -2.41 -3.70 -0.42
N TRP A 88 -1.61 -4.69 -0.13
CA TRP A 88 -0.27 -4.56 0.42
C TRP A 88 0.74 -4.46 -0.71
N THR A 89 1.67 -3.52 -0.61
CA THR A 89 2.87 -3.46 -1.45
C THR A 89 4.03 -3.94 -0.61
N VAL A 90 4.64 -5.05 -1.00
CA VAL A 90 5.71 -5.70 -0.24
C VAL A 90 6.97 -5.69 -1.10
N PRO A 91 8.10 -5.16 -0.60
CA PRO A 91 9.37 -5.24 -1.31
C PRO A 91 9.77 -6.70 -1.54
N GLY A 92 10.14 -7.04 -2.77
CA GLY A 92 10.66 -8.35 -3.12
C GLY A 92 12.13 -8.56 -2.69
N PRO A 93 12.78 -9.62 -3.19
CA PRO A 93 14.21 -9.86 -3.03
C PRO A 93 15.04 -8.66 -3.49
N PRO A 94 16.36 -8.61 -3.20
CA PRO A 94 17.21 -7.49 -3.64
C PRO A 94 17.00 -7.18 -5.13
N GLY A 95 16.32 -6.05 -5.43
CA GLY A 95 15.92 -5.66 -6.79
C GLY A 95 14.64 -4.84 -6.81
N PRO A 96 14.22 -4.33 -7.96
CA PRO A 96 13.04 -3.48 -8.11
C PRO A 96 11.69 -4.24 -8.04
N VAL A 97 11.72 -5.53 -7.72
CA VAL A 97 10.51 -6.36 -7.67
C VAL A 97 9.69 -6.00 -6.44
N THR A 98 8.42 -5.68 -6.65
CA THR A 98 7.43 -5.50 -5.59
C THR A 98 6.30 -6.49 -5.78
N HIS A 99 5.87 -7.12 -4.68
CA HIS A 99 4.70 -7.99 -4.68
C HIS A 99 3.47 -7.21 -4.22
N ARG A 100 2.33 -7.54 -4.80
CA ARG A 100 1.04 -6.99 -4.38
C ARG A 100 0.20 -8.13 -3.81
N VAL A 101 -0.03 -8.08 -2.51
CA VAL A 101 -0.88 -9.05 -1.81
C VAL A 101 -2.22 -8.40 -1.53
N ARG A 102 -3.29 -9.07 -1.91
CA ARG A 102 -4.66 -8.62 -1.70
C ARG A 102 -5.29 -9.39 -0.55
N GLN A 103 -5.89 -8.65 0.37
CA GLN A 103 -6.65 -9.15 1.50
C GLN A 103 -8.08 -8.61 1.44
N ASP A 104 -9.08 -9.48 1.51
CA ASP A 104 -10.46 -9.04 1.73
C ASP A 104 -10.62 -8.71 3.23
N LEU A 105 -11.28 -7.59 3.52
CA LEU A 105 -11.48 -7.07 4.86
C LEU A 105 -12.97 -6.87 5.13
N TYR A 106 -13.44 -7.34 6.27
CA TYR A 106 -14.81 -7.25 6.73
C TYR A 106 -14.85 -6.63 8.13
N PRO A 107 -14.77 -5.28 8.24
CA PRO A 107 -14.62 -4.61 9.53
C PRO A 107 -15.87 -4.70 10.40
N TYR A 108 -17.03 -4.96 9.81
CA TYR A 108 -18.31 -5.05 10.52
C TYR A 108 -18.79 -6.49 10.71
N ALA A 109 -17.91 -7.47 10.54
CA ALA A 109 -18.27 -8.87 10.76
C ALA A 109 -18.68 -9.12 12.21
N ARG A 110 -19.66 -10.00 12.39
CA ARG A 110 -20.14 -10.36 13.73
C ARG A 110 -19.03 -11.03 14.54
N GLY A 111 -18.80 -10.53 15.75
CA GLY A 111 -17.77 -11.05 16.66
C GLY A 111 -16.36 -10.50 16.41
N GLY A 112 -16.23 -9.37 15.70
CA GLY A 112 -14.97 -8.68 15.41
C GLY A 112 -14.62 -8.66 13.93
N ALA A 113 -13.76 -7.72 13.55
CA ALA A 113 -13.32 -7.60 12.17
C ALA A 113 -12.62 -8.88 11.69
N VAL A 114 -12.82 -9.19 10.42
CA VAL A 114 -12.29 -10.40 9.78
C VAL A 114 -11.57 -10.02 8.50
N THR A 115 -10.45 -10.66 8.26
CA THR A 115 -9.74 -10.60 6.99
C THR A 115 -9.69 -11.98 6.32
N TYR A 116 -9.53 -11.98 5.00
CA TYR A 116 -9.28 -13.17 4.22
C TYR A 116 -8.18 -12.92 3.20
N THR A 117 -7.15 -13.73 3.26
CA THR A 117 -6.09 -13.74 2.25
C THR A 117 -6.27 -14.96 1.37
N LYS A 118 -6.33 -14.74 0.06
CA LYS A 118 -6.36 -15.86 -0.89
C LYS A 118 -4.99 -16.56 -0.87
N PRO A 119 -4.92 -17.90 -0.74
CA PRO A 119 -3.65 -18.60 -0.86
C PRO A 119 -3.06 -18.50 -2.27
N GLY A 120 -1.75 -18.65 -2.38
CA GLY A 120 -1.03 -18.70 -3.65
C GLY A 120 -0.73 -17.34 -4.29
N GLN A 121 -0.91 -16.21 -3.58
CA GLN A 121 -0.47 -14.91 -4.09
C GLN A 121 1.05 -14.78 -3.93
N PRO A 122 1.78 -14.25 -4.94
CA PRO A 122 3.23 -14.07 -4.84
C PRO A 122 3.59 -13.14 -3.67
N ILE A 123 4.53 -13.58 -2.83
CA ILE A 123 5.09 -12.79 -1.73
C ILE A 123 6.50 -13.30 -1.39
N PHE A 124 7.43 -12.38 -1.15
CA PHE A 124 8.83 -12.72 -0.89
C PHE A 124 9.40 -13.68 -1.93
N GLU A 125 9.89 -14.84 -1.50
CA GLU A 125 10.42 -15.92 -2.35
C GLU A 125 9.41 -17.07 -2.53
N GLY A 126 8.15 -16.85 -2.16
CA GLY A 126 7.11 -17.89 -2.17
C GLY A 126 5.72 -17.35 -2.48
N THR A 127 4.74 -17.96 -1.85
CA THR A 127 3.34 -17.57 -1.99
C THR A 127 2.64 -17.52 -0.64
N THR A 128 1.58 -16.72 -0.54
CA THR A 128 0.77 -16.64 0.67
C THR A 128 0.17 -18.00 1.03
N GLN A 129 0.22 -18.35 2.32
CA GLN A 129 -0.50 -19.49 2.87
C GLN A 129 -2.02 -19.26 2.82
N GLY A 130 -2.42 -18.01 3.04
CA GLY A 130 -3.81 -17.57 3.00
C GLY A 130 -4.60 -18.01 4.23
N GLY A 131 -5.91 -17.74 4.18
CA GLY A 131 -6.84 -18.13 5.23
C GLY A 131 -7.66 -16.98 5.80
N TRP A 132 -8.49 -17.30 6.79
CA TRP A 132 -9.34 -16.36 7.51
C TRP A 132 -8.70 -15.99 8.83
N TYR A 133 -8.65 -14.71 9.15
CA TYR A 133 -8.13 -14.19 10.42
C TYR A 133 -9.17 -13.28 11.06
N ARG A 134 -9.24 -13.27 12.40
CA ARG A 134 -10.16 -12.42 13.17
C ARG A 134 -9.39 -11.59 14.20
N SER A 135 -9.68 -10.30 14.21
CA SER A 135 -9.20 -9.38 15.24
C SER A 135 -10.35 -8.52 15.77
N PRO A 136 -10.66 -8.61 17.06
CA PRO A 136 -11.68 -7.73 17.67
C PRO A 136 -11.29 -6.25 17.62
N GLU A 137 -10.00 -5.94 17.66
CA GLU A 137 -9.45 -4.60 17.80
C GLU A 137 -9.31 -3.88 16.44
N LEU A 138 -9.18 -4.63 15.35
CA LEU A 138 -8.97 -4.07 14.01
C LEU A 138 -10.03 -3.05 13.62
N LYS A 139 -11.31 -3.28 13.96
CA LYS A 139 -12.38 -2.32 13.66
C LYS A 139 -12.14 -0.97 14.31
N ASN A 140 -11.75 -0.94 15.58
CA ASN A 140 -11.51 0.31 16.31
C ASN A 140 -10.32 1.06 15.73
N THR A 141 -9.26 0.35 15.37
CA THR A 141 -8.09 0.90 14.70
C THR A 141 -8.48 1.53 13.35
N LEU A 142 -9.29 0.84 12.55
CA LEU A 142 -9.78 1.38 11.28
C LEU A 142 -10.68 2.61 11.47
N ILE A 143 -11.52 2.64 12.52
CA ILE A 143 -12.33 3.83 12.85
C ILE A 143 -11.42 5.01 13.22
N ALA A 144 -10.37 4.80 13.98
CA ALA A 144 -9.38 5.83 14.26
C ALA A 144 -8.68 6.34 12.99
N MET A 145 -8.56 5.49 11.96
CA MET A 145 -8.05 5.85 10.64
C MET A 145 -9.09 6.51 9.72
N GLY A 146 -10.37 6.63 10.15
CA GLY A 146 -11.45 7.31 9.42
C GLY A 146 -12.54 6.39 8.86
N LEU A 147 -12.53 5.08 9.17
CA LEU A 147 -13.63 4.18 8.78
C LEU A 147 -14.92 4.61 9.51
N PRO A 148 -16.08 4.65 8.85
CA PRO A 148 -17.36 4.92 9.51
C PRO A 148 -17.63 3.96 10.67
N LYS A 149 -18.17 4.46 11.79
CA LYS A 149 -18.51 3.62 12.97
C LYS A 149 -19.60 2.58 12.66
N VAL A 150 -20.51 2.93 11.76
CA VAL A 150 -21.65 2.10 11.33
C VAL A 150 -21.40 1.63 9.91
N ALA A 151 -21.73 0.37 9.64
CA ALA A 151 -21.65 -0.17 8.29
C ALA A 151 -22.50 0.67 7.32
N PRO A 152 -21.95 1.08 6.17
CA PRO A 152 -22.75 1.72 5.15
C PRO A 152 -23.85 0.73 4.69
N SER A 153 -25.07 1.24 4.53
CA SER A 153 -26.17 0.45 4.02
C SER A 153 -25.81 -0.08 2.62
N SER A 154 -26.00 -1.36 2.41
CA SER A 154 -25.82 -1.99 1.09
C SER A 154 -26.99 -1.65 0.16
N SER A 155 -27.34 -0.36 0.06
CA SER A 155 -28.21 0.11 -1.02
C SER A 155 -27.39 -0.01 -2.30
N GLY A 156 -27.73 -0.99 -3.14
CA GLY A 156 -27.13 -1.21 -4.44
C GLY A 156 -27.28 0.03 -5.34
N GLY A 157 -26.34 0.92 -5.23
CA GLY A 157 -26.19 2.12 -6.04
C GLY A 157 -24.73 2.26 -6.41
N VAL A 158 -24.48 2.42 -7.69
CA VAL A 158 -23.19 2.76 -8.30
C VAL A 158 -22.41 3.74 -7.43
N ASP A 159 -21.16 3.40 -7.13
CA ASP A 159 -20.28 4.12 -6.23
C ASP A 159 -20.27 5.64 -6.48
N ALA A 160 -21.00 6.39 -5.66
CA ALA A 160 -20.98 7.85 -5.68
C ALA A 160 -19.56 8.41 -5.50
N ALA A 161 -18.66 7.66 -4.87
CA ALA A 161 -17.25 8.00 -4.73
C ALA A 161 -16.50 7.94 -6.08
N LEU A 162 -16.86 7.05 -6.99
CA LEU A 162 -16.29 6.97 -8.34
C LEU A 162 -16.74 8.17 -9.18
N ILE A 163 -18.00 8.61 -9.03
CA ILE A 163 -18.54 9.79 -9.73
C ILE A 163 -17.90 11.07 -9.21
N ALA A 164 -17.68 11.20 -7.89
CA ALA A 164 -17.01 12.37 -7.31
C ALA A 164 -15.55 12.48 -7.74
N GLY A 165 -14.83 11.35 -7.84
CA GLY A 165 -13.44 11.32 -8.31
C GLY A 165 -13.30 11.71 -9.79
N LEU A 166 -14.22 11.27 -10.65
CA LEU A 166 -14.23 11.62 -12.07
C LEU A 166 -14.61 13.09 -12.31
N ALA A 167 -15.54 13.65 -11.51
CA ALA A 167 -15.92 15.05 -11.61
C ALA A 167 -14.78 16.01 -11.23
N ALA A 168 -14.01 15.68 -10.18
CA ALA A 168 -12.85 16.46 -9.76
C ALA A 168 -11.71 16.40 -10.79
N GLY A 169 -11.46 15.23 -11.40
CA GLY A 169 -10.45 15.05 -12.45
C GLY A 169 -10.77 15.84 -13.72
N ALA A 170 -12.04 15.86 -14.14
CA ALA A 170 -12.48 16.59 -15.33
C ALA A 170 -12.36 18.12 -15.16
N ALA A 171 -12.63 18.64 -13.96
CA ALA A 171 -12.51 20.07 -13.67
C ALA A 171 -11.05 20.56 -13.74
N VAL A 172 -10.09 19.77 -13.28
CA VAL A 172 -8.66 20.11 -13.35
C VAL A 172 -8.15 20.10 -14.78
N LEU A 173 -8.58 19.16 -15.63
CA LEU A 173 -8.20 19.10 -17.03
C LEU A 173 -8.80 20.26 -17.84
N ALA A 174 -10.04 20.66 -17.58
CA ALA A 174 -10.69 21.78 -18.23
C ALA A 174 -10.02 23.12 -17.88
N ALA A 175 -9.66 23.34 -16.61
CA ALA A 175 -8.94 24.54 -16.18
C ALA A 175 -7.54 24.61 -16.79
N GLY A 176 -6.82 23.51 -16.89
CA GLY A 176 -5.51 23.43 -17.54
C GLY A 176 -5.54 23.76 -19.03
N ALA A 177 -6.54 23.25 -19.76
CA ALA A 177 -6.71 23.50 -21.18
C ALA A 177 -7.05 24.97 -21.48
N LEU A 178 -7.93 25.59 -20.69
CA LEU A 178 -8.28 27.00 -20.81
C LEU A 178 -7.10 27.93 -20.51
N PHE A 179 -6.29 27.60 -19.47
CA PHE A 179 -5.08 28.36 -19.15
C PHE A 179 -4.05 28.28 -20.27
N TRP A 180 -3.83 27.09 -20.86
CA TRP A 180 -2.88 26.89 -21.95
C TRP A 180 -3.31 27.60 -23.24
N TRP A 181 -4.62 27.59 -23.56
CA TRP A 181 -5.15 28.27 -24.75
C TRP A 181 -5.06 29.80 -24.62
N ARG A 182 -5.29 30.34 -23.44
CA ARG A 182 -5.18 31.79 -23.17
C ARG A 182 -3.74 32.29 -23.25
N HIS A 183 -2.76 31.50 -22.88
CA HIS A 183 -1.34 31.85 -23.00
C HIS A 183 -0.78 31.69 -24.41
N ARG A 184 -1.34 30.84 -25.22
CA ARG A 184 -0.91 30.69 -26.63
C ARG A 184 -1.32 31.86 -27.54
N GLY A 185 -2.41 32.56 -27.23
CA GLY A 185 -2.93 33.71 -28.02
C GLY A 185 -2.12 34.99 -27.88
N GLN A 186 -1.14 35.09 -27.00
CA GLN A 186 -0.39 36.34 -26.77
C GLN A 186 0.99 36.41 -27.43
N ARG A 187 1.37 35.43 -28.22
CA ARG A 187 2.61 35.51 -28.99
C ARG A 187 2.31 36.12 -30.37
N SER A 188 2.30 37.44 -30.42
CA SER A 188 2.33 38.19 -31.69
C SER A 188 3.65 37.92 -32.42
N PRO A 189 3.63 37.69 -33.75
CA PRO A 189 4.86 37.59 -34.52
C PRO A 189 5.53 38.95 -34.59
N SER A 190 6.74 39.08 -34.10
CA SER A 190 7.62 40.22 -34.32
C SER A 190 8.06 40.22 -35.76
N THR A 191 7.53 41.18 -36.54
CA THR A 191 7.99 41.48 -37.90
C THR A 191 9.34 42.18 -37.84
N ASN A 192 10.42 41.42 -38.04
CA ASN A 192 11.73 41.98 -38.33
C ASN A 192 11.74 42.49 -39.76
N SER A 193 11.62 43.80 -39.90
CA SER A 193 11.92 44.50 -41.16
C SER A 193 13.44 44.51 -41.36
N THR A 194 13.93 43.70 -42.26
CA THR A 194 15.32 43.72 -42.73
C THR A 194 15.48 44.92 -43.65
N GLU A 195 16.10 45.97 -43.16
CA GLU A 195 16.57 47.12 -43.91
C GLU A 195 17.82 46.76 -44.71
N LEU A 196 17.76 46.82 -46.02
CA LEU A 196 18.91 46.68 -46.97
C LEU A 196 19.78 47.94 -46.93
N PRO A 197 21.08 47.87 -46.79
CA PRO A 197 21.95 49.00 -46.98
C PRO A 197 22.16 49.26 -48.52
N ALA A 198 21.87 50.48 -48.92
CA ALA A 198 22.12 50.97 -50.24
C ALA A 198 23.64 51.03 -50.52
N GLY A 199 24.00 50.57 -51.72
CA GLY A 199 25.36 50.65 -52.22
C GLY A 199 25.81 52.08 -52.52
N SER A 200 27.09 52.41 -52.26
CA SER A 200 27.78 53.55 -52.83
C SER A 200 28.84 53.04 -53.81
N ARG A 201 28.71 53.52 -55.00
CA ARG A 201 29.73 53.46 -56.06
C ARG A 201 30.78 54.56 -55.82
N THR A 202 32.02 54.22 -55.92
CA THR A 202 33.08 54.86 -56.74
C THR A 202 34.32 53.98 -56.69
#